data_5e324c58c722e06b520d541d08f46b6d
#
_entry.id   5e324c58c722e06b520d541d08f46b6d
#
_cell.length_a   1.000
_cell.length_b   1.000
_cell.length_c   1.000
_cell.angle_alpha   90.00
_cell.angle_beta   90.00
_cell.angle_gamma   90.00
#
_symmetry.space_group_name_H-M   'P 1'
#
loop_
_entity.id
_entity.type
_entity.pdbx_description
1 polymer ?
#
loop_
_entity_poly.entity_id
_entity_poly.type
_entity_poly.pdbx_seq_one_letter_code
_entity_poly.pdbx_strand_id
1 'polypeptide(L)'
;MSRPRSSGIFSGLALIIFGIAFLLHNYRGFEFQAVLIHWWPVLLIVLGLIKLYERTSSRYEPGAARITAGEIFLVIGLLLLVGIVVGVDTVKGKFPGSHLEWGDWGRNSYDYDLEVAPKAVSANPRITVRSTRGDISVRSSDDPEIRVSGKKNIRAWSDTEASQFADRVSVEVVKNGDGYEIHPTGSNTGDSRLGFNMEIVVPKKSQLTVRNEKGDVVVSDIAGPVVIDNHNGDVDIRNTIGDVSIDMRHGDVKVADTKGDIKLAGKGGEVGVTTASGSLTVDGEFYGPIRADKIAKGVRYISQRSDLTLTQLSGHLELSSGNLEITDAPGNLQLRTNRYDVDVENVGGKAKIENRDGTVELRFPSPPKDDIDITNANGVISLSLPASSSFEITADCHSCDIDSDFSGGTLSKTSSGSSDNHLQGKYGTGRATKITLKTSYGNISLRKTSGDSVQPPMPPHAPNAPHPNPHPAPDIPAPEEN
;
A
#
# COMPACT_ATOMS: atom_id res chain seq x y z
N MET A 1 67.34 -13.71 24.51
CA MET A 1 66.36 -13.15 25.47
C MET A 1 65.37 -12.32 24.70
N SER A 2 64.21 -12.90 24.46
CA SER A 2 63.11 -12.29 23.70
C SER A 2 62.33 -11.35 24.61
N ARG A 3 62.28 -10.04 24.27
CA ARG A 3 61.45 -9.04 24.97
C ARG A 3 59.96 -9.27 24.60
N PRO A 4 59.06 -9.16 25.56
CA PRO A 4 57.62 -9.34 25.31
C PRO A 4 57.07 -8.20 24.46
N ARG A 5 56.31 -8.54 23.42
CA ARG A 5 55.56 -7.63 22.56
C ARG A 5 54.49 -6.89 23.35
N SER A 6 54.58 -5.58 23.48
CA SER A 6 53.64 -4.71 24.19
C SER A 6 52.29 -4.48 23.44
N SER A 7 52.12 -5.07 22.26
CA SER A 7 50.89 -4.81 21.46
C SER A 7 49.60 -5.48 21.97
N GLY A 8 49.70 -6.47 22.89
CA GLY A 8 48.52 -7.12 23.46
C GLY A 8 47.89 -6.40 24.65
N ILE A 9 48.61 -5.49 25.31
CA ILE A 9 48.12 -4.82 26.52
C ILE A 9 47.04 -3.80 26.18
N PHE A 10 47.21 -3.08 25.08
CA PHE A 10 46.23 -2.06 24.65
C PHE A 10 44.89 -2.66 24.16
N SER A 11 44.95 -3.78 23.44
CA SER A 11 43.74 -4.47 23.02
C SER A 11 43.01 -5.10 24.20
N GLY A 12 43.71 -5.64 25.19
CA GLY A 12 43.14 -6.14 26.43
C GLY A 12 42.48 -5.05 27.27
N LEU A 13 43.12 -3.86 27.38
CA LEU A 13 42.60 -2.71 28.10
C LEU A 13 41.32 -2.16 27.41
N ALA A 14 41.31 -2.09 26.09
CA ALA A 14 40.15 -1.63 25.31
C ALA A 14 38.95 -2.59 25.50
N LEU A 15 39.17 -3.92 25.52
CA LEU A 15 38.15 -4.93 25.78
C LEU A 15 37.59 -4.82 27.21
N ILE A 16 38.47 -4.54 28.19
CA ILE A 16 38.02 -4.35 29.59
C ILE A 16 37.15 -3.08 29.72
N ILE A 17 37.57 -1.97 29.11
CA ILE A 17 36.79 -0.72 29.11
C ILE A 17 35.44 -0.93 28.44
N PHE A 18 35.40 -1.65 27.32
CA PHE A 18 34.15 -2.00 26.63
C PHE A 18 33.24 -2.89 27.46
N GLY A 19 33.82 -3.90 28.14
CA GLY A 19 33.08 -4.76 29.05
C GLY A 19 32.49 -4.04 30.25
N ILE A 20 33.26 -3.11 30.86
CA ILE A 20 32.79 -2.25 31.97
C ILE A 20 31.69 -1.30 31.50
N ALA A 21 31.82 -0.70 30.32
CA ALA A 21 30.82 0.19 29.73
C ALA A 21 29.51 -0.58 29.46
N PHE A 22 29.60 -1.82 28.95
CA PHE A 22 28.43 -2.70 28.73
C PHE A 22 27.78 -3.13 30.04
N LEU A 23 28.55 -3.41 31.08
CA LEU A 23 28.06 -3.70 32.41
C LEU A 23 27.31 -2.51 33.06
N LEU A 24 27.86 -1.30 32.92
CA LEU A 24 27.23 -0.06 33.37
C LEU A 24 25.93 0.25 32.62
N HIS A 25 25.87 -0.03 31.34
CA HIS A 25 24.65 0.08 30.54
C HIS A 25 23.54 -0.83 31.10
N ASN A 26 23.88 -2.10 31.39
CA ASN A 26 22.92 -3.09 31.87
C ASN A 26 22.46 -2.83 33.31
N TYR A 27 23.25 -2.13 34.14
CA TYR A 27 22.96 -1.96 35.58
C TYR A 27 22.37 -0.61 35.98
N ARG A 28 22.56 0.46 35.16
CA ARG A 28 22.14 1.84 35.48
C ARG A 28 21.33 2.56 34.39
N GLY A 29 20.92 1.89 33.33
CA GLY A 29 20.15 2.55 32.26
C GLY A 29 20.92 3.67 31.56
N PHE A 30 22.26 3.60 31.54
CA PHE A 30 23.10 4.60 30.91
C PHE A 30 22.91 4.51 29.39
N GLU A 31 22.46 5.61 28.75
CA GLU A 31 22.24 5.67 27.31
C GLU A 31 23.56 5.63 26.53
N PHE A 32 24.20 4.45 26.51
CA PHE A 32 25.47 4.20 25.84
C PHE A 32 25.40 4.52 24.32
N GLN A 33 24.24 4.39 23.73
CA GLN A 33 24.01 4.65 22.31
C GLN A 33 24.17 6.13 21.96
N ALA A 34 23.66 7.04 22.76
CA ALA A 34 23.80 8.49 22.55
C ALA A 34 25.25 8.92 22.71
N VAL A 35 25.99 8.31 23.66
CA VAL A 35 27.42 8.57 23.87
C VAL A 35 28.24 8.02 22.69
N LEU A 36 27.96 6.82 22.21
CA LEU A 36 28.68 6.24 21.08
C LEU A 36 28.48 7.05 19.80
N ILE A 37 27.26 7.47 19.50
CA ILE A 37 26.92 8.25 18.30
C ILE A 37 27.55 9.66 18.33
N HIS A 38 27.66 10.29 19.53
CA HIS A 38 28.22 11.63 19.62
C HIS A 38 29.74 11.65 19.78
N TRP A 39 30.34 10.63 20.40
CA TRP A 39 31.75 10.63 20.81
C TRP A 39 32.64 9.70 20.00
N TRP A 40 32.11 8.93 19.02
CA TRP A 40 32.96 8.10 18.13
C TRP A 40 34.06 8.85 17.40
N PRO A 41 33.91 10.13 16.99
CA PRO A 41 35.02 10.84 16.36
C PRO A 41 36.17 11.08 17.34
N VAL A 42 35.87 11.27 18.63
CA VAL A 42 36.88 11.43 19.66
C VAL A 42 37.74 10.17 19.85
N LEU A 43 37.12 9.00 19.76
CA LEU A 43 37.84 7.71 19.78
C LEU A 43 38.84 7.59 18.64
N LEU A 44 38.47 8.02 17.43
CA LEU A 44 39.39 8.05 16.27
C LEU A 44 40.55 9.05 16.49
N ILE A 45 40.27 10.21 17.04
CA ILE A 45 41.28 11.22 17.35
C ILE A 45 42.29 10.68 18.38
N VAL A 46 41.78 10.04 19.45
CA VAL A 46 42.61 9.44 20.51
C VAL A 46 43.48 8.31 19.94
N LEU A 47 42.92 7.43 19.11
CA LEU A 47 43.67 6.37 18.43
C LEU A 47 44.74 6.94 17.49
N GLY A 48 44.41 8.01 16.76
CA GLY A 48 45.37 8.71 15.89
C GLY A 48 46.50 9.33 16.70
N LEU A 49 46.23 9.99 17.82
CA LEU A 49 47.23 10.60 18.70
C LEU A 49 48.12 9.54 19.36
N ILE A 50 47.59 8.42 19.82
CA ILE A 50 48.36 7.31 20.35
C ILE A 50 49.36 6.78 19.30
N LYS A 51 48.90 6.60 18.07
CA LYS A 51 49.76 6.17 16.96
C LYS A 51 50.84 7.19 16.58
N LEU A 52 50.48 8.45 16.62
CA LEU A 52 51.45 9.54 16.39
C LEU A 52 52.51 9.57 17.48
N TYR A 53 52.10 9.39 18.76
CA TYR A 53 53.01 9.33 19.91
C TYR A 53 53.90 8.08 19.85
N GLU A 54 53.42 6.93 19.53
CA GLU A 54 54.23 5.71 19.32
C GLU A 54 55.29 5.92 18.23
N ARG A 55 54.93 6.59 17.12
CA ARG A 55 55.83 6.88 16.02
C ARG A 55 56.91 7.91 16.41
N THR A 56 56.58 8.90 17.23
CA THR A 56 57.49 9.95 17.66
C THR A 56 58.38 9.49 18.81
N SER A 57 57.93 8.56 19.65
CA SER A 57 58.67 8.04 20.79
C SER A 57 59.64 6.91 20.44
N SER A 58 59.49 6.27 19.27
CA SER A 58 60.39 5.18 18.82
C SER A 58 61.63 5.77 18.16
N ARG A 59 62.67 6.06 18.94
CA ARG A 59 64.01 6.36 18.44
C ARG A 59 64.59 5.15 17.68
N TYR A 60 64.65 5.29 16.34
CA TYR A 60 65.56 4.63 15.44
C TYR A 60 65.63 3.08 15.46
N GLU A 61 64.64 2.42 14.82
CA GLU A 61 64.88 1.18 14.07
C GLU A 61 64.11 1.23 12.75
N PRO A 62 64.78 1.13 11.58
CA PRO A 62 64.10 1.11 10.29
C PRO A 62 63.49 -0.25 10.05
N GLY A 63 62.16 -0.39 10.34
CA GLY A 63 61.43 -1.62 10.10
C GLY A 63 60.16 -1.80 10.94
N ALA A 64 59.89 -0.97 11.95
CA ALA A 64 58.82 -1.24 12.94
C ALA A 64 57.44 -0.56 12.67
N ALA A 65 57.25 0.08 11.53
CA ALA A 65 55.99 0.73 11.21
C ALA A 65 55.07 -0.17 10.33
N ARG A 66 54.94 -1.43 10.66
CA ARG A 66 53.93 -2.30 10.01
C ARG A 66 52.66 -2.25 10.81
N ILE A 67 51.57 -1.77 10.17
CA ILE A 67 50.23 -1.88 10.70
C ILE A 67 49.95 -3.37 10.93
N THR A 68 49.62 -3.75 12.16
CA THR A 68 49.31 -5.14 12.51
C THR A 68 47.94 -5.54 11.94
N ALA A 69 47.80 -6.79 11.50
CA ALA A 69 46.53 -7.27 10.97
C ALA A 69 45.36 -7.02 11.94
N GLY A 70 45.60 -7.10 13.26
CA GLY A 70 44.58 -6.78 14.28
C GLY A 70 44.12 -5.31 14.28
N GLU A 71 45.02 -4.36 13.96
CA GLU A 71 44.67 -2.94 13.85
C GLU A 71 43.85 -2.67 12.59
N ILE A 72 44.14 -3.35 11.49
CA ILE A 72 43.33 -3.29 10.27
C ILE A 72 41.93 -3.85 10.53
N PHE A 73 41.81 -4.97 11.22
CA PHE A 73 40.50 -5.55 11.60
C PHE A 73 39.72 -4.62 12.53
N LEU A 74 40.37 -3.93 13.46
CA LEU A 74 39.74 -2.99 14.37
C LEU A 74 39.20 -1.73 13.63
N VAL A 75 39.98 -1.18 12.70
CA VAL A 75 39.55 -0.05 11.86
C VAL A 75 38.43 -0.46 10.90
N ILE A 76 38.53 -1.64 10.27
CA ILE A 76 37.47 -2.15 9.39
C ILE A 76 36.23 -2.44 10.20
N GLY A 77 36.32 -3.03 11.39
CA GLY A 77 35.19 -3.28 12.29
C GLY A 77 34.49 -1.99 12.72
N LEU A 78 35.28 -0.95 13.05
CA LEU A 78 34.74 0.36 13.40
C LEU A 78 34.07 1.06 12.20
N LEU A 79 34.66 1.01 11.00
CA LEU A 79 34.10 1.54 9.77
C LEU A 79 32.81 0.78 9.35
N LEU A 80 32.77 -0.55 9.53
CA LEU A 80 31.55 -1.35 9.33
C LEU A 80 30.48 -0.96 10.32
N LEU A 81 30.81 -0.76 11.60
CA LEU A 81 29.85 -0.36 12.62
C LEU A 81 29.29 1.05 12.33
N VAL A 82 30.13 2.00 11.95
CA VAL A 82 29.72 3.33 11.50
C VAL A 82 28.89 3.24 10.22
N GLY A 83 29.31 2.41 9.26
CA GLY A 83 28.56 2.17 8.02
C GLY A 83 27.18 1.57 8.26
N ILE A 84 27.03 0.67 9.24
CA ILE A 84 25.74 0.12 9.65
C ILE A 84 24.88 1.22 10.27
N VAL A 85 25.42 2.03 11.20
CA VAL A 85 24.67 3.10 11.87
C VAL A 85 24.23 4.18 10.88
N VAL A 86 25.13 4.65 10.00
CA VAL A 86 24.84 5.67 8.97
C VAL A 86 23.97 5.08 7.85
N GLY A 87 24.21 3.80 7.47
CA GLY A 87 23.45 3.10 6.46
C GLY A 87 21.99 2.91 6.84
N VAL A 88 21.71 2.62 8.12
CA VAL A 88 20.34 2.49 8.64
C VAL A 88 19.58 3.82 8.55
N ASP A 89 20.21 4.95 8.86
CA ASP A 89 19.53 6.26 8.72
C ASP A 89 19.28 6.64 7.26
N THR A 90 20.19 6.24 6.35
CA THR A 90 20.03 6.48 4.91
C THR A 90 18.97 5.56 4.28
N VAL A 91 18.84 4.32 4.79
CA VAL A 91 17.81 3.37 4.37
C VAL A 91 16.44 3.77 4.89
N LYS A 92 16.34 4.32 6.12
CA LYS A 92 15.07 4.91 6.64
C LYS A 92 14.53 6.03 5.73
N GLY A 93 15.41 6.81 5.11
CA GLY A 93 15.00 7.88 4.18
C GLY A 93 14.53 7.38 2.80
N LYS A 94 14.94 6.17 2.38
CA LYS A 94 14.63 5.62 1.03
C LYS A 94 13.54 4.54 1.02
N PHE A 95 13.23 3.93 2.15
CA PHE A 95 12.18 2.92 2.30
C PHE A 95 11.26 3.32 3.47
N PRO A 96 10.30 4.23 3.26
CA PRO A 96 9.27 4.52 4.26
C PRO A 96 8.40 3.28 4.39
N GLY A 97 8.59 2.50 5.45
CA GLY A 97 7.89 1.23 5.73
C GLY A 97 8.74 0.18 6.45
N SER A 98 10.07 0.29 6.43
CA SER A 98 10.92 -0.60 7.23
C SER A 98 11.01 -0.08 8.67
N HIS A 99 10.11 -0.54 9.52
CA HIS A 99 10.10 -0.25 10.97
C HIS A 99 11.21 -1.04 11.70
N LEU A 100 12.47 -0.73 11.43
CA LEU A 100 13.58 -1.12 12.30
C LEU A 100 13.76 -0.02 13.36
N GLU A 101 12.88 0.01 14.35
CA GLU A 101 13.06 0.83 15.57
C GLU A 101 14.16 0.19 16.43
N TRP A 102 15.40 0.57 16.22
CA TRP A 102 16.57 0.08 16.99
C TRP A 102 16.51 0.45 18.48
N GLY A 103 15.61 1.34 18.88
CA GLY A 103 15.41 1.76 20.29
C GLY A 103 14.67 0.75 21.16
N ASP A 104 14.03 -0.26 20.55
CA ASP A 104 13.17 -1.22 21.28
C ASP A 104 13.82 -2.60 21.54
N TRP A 105 15.07 -2.78 21.17
CA TRP A 105 15.75 -4.04 21.45
C TRP A 105 15.98 -4.23 22.94
N GLY A 106 15.30 -5.25 23.49
CA GLY A 106 15.40 -5.64 24.90
C GLY A 106 14.31 -5.08 25.82
N ARG A 107 13.36 -4.28 25.32
CA ARG A 107 12.16 -3.90 26.07
C ARG A 107 11.07 -4.94 25.89
N ASN A 108 10.46 -5.35 26.97
CA ASN A 108 9.29 -6.23 26.96
C ASN A 108 8.02 -5.38 26.82
N SER A 109 6.99 -5.98 26.21
CA SER A 109 5.65 -5.40 26.14
C SER A 109 4.84 -5.87 27.35
N TYR A 110 4.24 -4.94 28.05
CA TYR A 110 3.37 -5.17 29.20
C TYR A 110 1.99 -4.59 28.91
N ASP A 111 0.97 -5.38 29.15
CA ASP A 111 -0.42 -4.99 28.94
C ASP A 111 -1.10 -4.74 30.28
N TYR A 112 -1.73 -3.58 30.41
CA TYR A 112 -2.53 -3.21 31.58
C TYR A 112 -3.97 -2.92 31.14
N ASP A 113 -4.93 -3.35 31.92
CA ASP A 113 -6.34 -3.12 31.62
C ASP A 113 -6.67 -1.64 31.59
N LEU A 114 -7.52 -1.26 30.68
CA LEU A 114 -8.07 0.06 30.50
C LEU A 114 -9.59 -0.02 30.67
N GLU A 115 -10.11 0.59 31.71
CA GLU A 115 -11.54 0.76 31.91
C GLU A 115 -11.85 2.21 32.20
N VAL A 116 -12.83 2.77 31.51
CA VAL A 116 -13.33 4.13 31.72
C VAL A 116 -14.78 4.04 32.18
N ALA A 117 -15.14 4.81 33.20
CA ALA A 117 -16.52 4.84 33.69
C ALA A 117 -17.50 5.20 32.57
N PRO A 118 -18.60 4.46 32.40
CA PRO A 118 -19.58 4.72 31.36
C PRO A 118 -20.11 6.16 31.43
N LYS A 119 -20.25 6.81 30.26
CA LYS A 119 -20.71 8.19 30.16
C LYS A 119 -22.07 8.22 29.46
N ALA A 120 -23.10 8.64 30.19
CA ALA A 120 -24.41 8.87 29.59
C ALA A 120 -24.37 10.04 28.59
N VAL A 121 -24.94 9.83 27.42
CA VAL A 121 -24.92 10.80 26.30
C VAL A 121 -26.30 10.91 25.65
N SER A 122 -26.47 11.86 24.73
CA SER A 122 -27.69 11.97 23.91
C SER A 122 -27.80 10.78 22.93
N ALA A 123 -28.99 10.55 22.39
CA ALA A 123 -29.21 9.46 21.44
C ALA A 123 -28.44 9.62 20.10
N ASN A 124 -28.07 10.84 19.73
CA ASN A 124 -27.34 11.16 18.48
C ASN A 124 -26.10 12.01 18.82
N PRO A 125 -25.10 11.46 19.54
CA PRO A 125 -23.95 12.23 19.96
C PRO A 125 -22.96 12.42 18.80
N ARG A 126 -22.21 13.52 18.84
CA ARG A 126 -20.99 13.66 18.04
C ARG A 126 -19.83 13.15 18.88
N ILE A 127 -19.10 12.18 18.36
CA ILE A 127 -18.00 11.51 19.09
C ILE A 127 -16.73 11.64 18.28
N THR A 128 -15.68 12.15 18.91
CA THR A 128 -14.34 12.23 18.34
C THR A 128 -13.42 11.36 19.16
N VAL A 129 -12.77 10.39 18.51
CA VAL A 129 -11.74 9.52 19.11
C VAL A 129 -10.39 9.99 18.61
N ARG A 130 -9.44 10.22 19.49
CA ARG A 130 -8.05 10.54 19.14
C ARG A 130 -7.11 9.56 19.80
N SER A 131 -6.17 9.04 19.01
CA SER A 131 -5.07 8.22 19.51
C SER A 131 -3.82 8.47 18.68
N THR A 132 -2.67 8.33 19.32
CA THR A 132 -1.37 8.35 18.62
C THR A 132 -0.89 6.94 18.29
N ARG A 133 -1.29 5.95 19.09
CA ARG A 133 -0.85 4.56 18.88
C ARG A 133 -1.81 3.58 19.57
N GLY A 134 -2.08 2.49 18.87
CA GLY A 134 -2.93 1.38 19.27
C GLY A 134 -4.13 1.23 18.37
N ASP A 135 -4.76 0.08 18.47
CA ASP A 135 -5.89 -0.28 17.66
C ASP A 135 -7.19 0.28 18.25
N ILE A 136 -8.07 0.72 17.39
CA ILE A 136 -9.35 1.31 17.78
C ILE A 136 -10.47 0.48 17.18
N SER A 137 -11.29 -0.14 18.02
CA SER A 137 -12.51 -0.83 17.63
C SER A 137 -13.72 -0.06 18.12
N VAL A 138 -14.58 0.39 17.20
CA VAL A 138 -15.81 1.10 17.54
C VAL A 138 -17.00 0.28 17.08
N ARG A 139 -17.90 -0.02 18.00
CA ARG A 139 -19.17 -0.70 17.70
C ARG A 139 -20.34 0.06 18.31
N SER A 140 -21.52 -0.14 17.76
CA SER A 140 -22.70 0.49 18.34
C SER A 140 -23.44 -0.37 19.36
N SER A 141 -24.21 0.31 20.19
CA SER A 141 -25.23 -0.29 21.08
C SER A 141 -26.51 0.54 21.06
N ASP A 142 -27.59 -0.02 21.50
CA ASP A 142 -28.85 0.71 21.67
C ASP A 142 -28.88 1.58 22.93
N ASP A 143 -27.90 1.40 23.83
CA ASP A 143 -27.80 2.16 25.08
C ASP A 143 -27.32 3.61 24.80
N PRO A 144 -27.89 4.63 25.45
CA PRO A 144 -27.48 6.02 25.28
C PRO A 144 -26.27 6.35 26.15
N GLU A 145 -25.19 5.59 26.02
CA GLU A 145 -23.94 5.79 26.76
C GLU A 145 -22.71 5.46 25.94
N ILE A 146 -21.58 6.06 26.27
CA ILE A 146 -20.26 5.72 25.77
C ILE A 146 -19.59 4.83 26.80
N ARG A 147 -19.11 3.66 26.36
CA ARG A 147 -18.24 2.77 27.13
C ARG A 147 -16.90 2.66 26.42
N VAL A 148 -15.83 2.79 27.18
CA VAL A 148 -14.47 2.61 26.68
C VAL A 148 -13.76 1.60 27.57
N SER A 149 -13.26 0.55 26.96
CA SER A 149 -12.45 -0.49 27.59
C SER A 149 -11.28 -0.86 26.68
N GLY A 150 -10.38 -1.68 27.17
CA GLY A 150 -9.27 -2.15 26.34
C GLY A 150 -8.00 -2.38 27.15
N LYS A 151 -6.85 -2.09 26.50
CA LYS A 151 -5.54 -2.30 27.11
C LYS A 151 -4.58 -1.14 26.83
N LYS A 152 -3.78 -0.81 27.81
CA LYS A 152 -2.59 0.03 27.69
C LYS A 152 -1.40 -0.88 27.41
N ASN A 153 -0.80 -0.77 26.26
CA ASN A 153 0.41 -1.50 25.88
C ASN A 153 1.63 -0.62 26.15
N ILE A 154 2.53 -1.07 27.03
CA ILE A 154 3.69 -0.30 27.45
C ILE A 154 4.95 -1.12 27.24
N ARG A 155 5.91 -0.55 26.52
CA ARG A 155 7.23 -1.14 26.29
C ARG A 155 8.23 -0.60 27.32
N ALA A 156 8.68 -1.47 28.22
CA ALA A 156 9.60 -1.11 29.29
C ALA A 156 10.66 -2.19 29.55
N TRP A 157 11.70 -1.86 30.29
CA TRP A 157 12.76 -2.79 30.67
C TRP A 157 12.34 -3.72 31.82
N SER A 158 11.37 -3.30 32.63
CA SER A 158 10.84 -4.08 33.74
C SER A 158 9.36 -3.83 33.92
N ASP A 159 8.69 -4.80 34.55
CA ASP A 159 7.28 -4.66 34.95
C ASP A 159 7.05 -3.48 35.92
N THR A 160 7.98 -3.23 36.84
CA THR A 160 7.89 -2.10 37.76
C THR A 160 7.91 -0.74 37.02
N GLU A 161 8.75 -0.59 36.00
CA GLU A 161 8.78 0.63 35.18
C GLU A 161 7.47 0.76 34.41
N ALA A 162 7.01 -0.33 33.80
CA ALA A 162 5.77 -0.37 33.03
C ALA A 162 4.55 -0.02 33.89
N SER A 163 4.43 -0.59 35.08
CA SER A 163 3.35 -0.31 36.02
C SER A 163 3.32 1.16 36.45
N GLN A 164 4.48 1.72 36.82
CA GLN A 164 4.58 3.14 37.18
C GLN A 164 4.20 4.07 36.02
N PHE A 165 4.46 3.65 34.78
CA PHE A 165 4.07 4.40 33.61
C PHE A 165 2.57 4.25 33.36
N ALA A 166 2.02 3.05 33.50
CA ALA A 166 0.59 2.74 33.35
C ALA A 166 -0.30 3.56 34.28
N ASP A 167 0.16 3.79 35.51
CA ASP A 167 -0.58 4.55 36.54
C ASP A 167 -0.67 6.06 36.22
N ARG A 168 0.23 6.58 35.39
CA ARG A 168 0.29 8.01 34.99
C ARG A 168 -0.49 8.35 33.74
N VAL A 169 -0.99 7.35 33.04
CA VAL A 169 -1.69 7.52 31.77
C VAL A 169 -3.04 6.83 31.81
N SER A 170 -4.03 7.45 31.24
CA SER A 170 -5.40 6.94 31.15
C SER A 170 -6.05 7.39 29.87
N VAL A 171 -7.30 6.99 29.66
CA VAL A 171 -8.17 7.52 28.60
C VAL A 171 -9.36 8.20 29.28
N GLU A 172 -9.74 9.35 28.79
CA GLU A 172 -10.87 10.11 29.30
C GLU A 172 -11.93 10.36 28.22
N VAL A 173 -13.19 10.42 28.66
CA VAL A 173 -14.33 10.84 27.86
C VAL A 173 -14.76 12.22 28.32
N VAL A 174 -14.39 13.25 27.57
CA VAL A 174 -14.63 14.65 27.93
C VAL A 174 -15.76 15.21 27.06
N LYS A 175 -16.68 15.97 27.65
CA LYS A 175 -17.65 16.71 26.88
C LYS A 175 -16.98 17.94 26.25
N ASN A 176 -17.02 18.06 24.94
CA ASN A 176 -16.43 19.18 24.19
C ASN A 176 -17.53 19.84 23.32
N GLY A 177 -18.03 20.98 23.78
CA GLY A 177 -19.17 21.63 23.14
C GLY A 177 -20.42 20.74 23.10
N ASP A 178 -20.94 20.49 21.90
CA ASP A 178 -22.10 19.64 21.65
C ASP A 178 -21.73 18.14 21.49
N GLY A 179 -20.43 17.82 21.56
CA GLY A 179 -19.92 16.48 21.36
C GLY A 179 -19.13 15.92 22.53
N TYR A 180 -18.57 14.75 22.30
CA TYR A 180 -17.70 14.05 23.24
C TYR A 180 -16.38 13.73 22.59
N GLU A 181 -15.31 13.88 23.32
CA GLU A 181 -13.96 13.55 22.87
C GLU A 181 -13.38 12.46 23.77
N ILE A 182 -12.88 11.40 23.13
CA ILE A 182 -12.21 10.28 23.76
C ILE A 182 -10.74 10.40 23.39
N HIS A 183 -9.89 10.59 24.36
CA HIS A 183 -8.45 10.76 24.12
C HIS A 183 -7.61 10.25 25.29
N PRO A 184 -6.37 9.80 25.02
CA PRO A 184 -5.40 9.54 26.06
C PRO A 184 -5.04 10.80 26.84
N THR A 185 -4.92 10.65 28.17
CA THR A 185 -4.56 11.74 29.10
C THR A 185 -3.43 11.29 30.01
N GLY A 186 -2.69 12.25 30.56
CA GLY A 186 -1.57 12.01 31.46
C GLY A 186 -0.22 12.44 30.93
N SER A 187 0.86 12.02 31.59
CA SER A 187 2.22 12.41 31.23
C SER A 187 2.73 11.58 30.05
N ASN A 188 3.25 12.26 29.01
CA ASN A 188 3.91 11.60 27.87
C ASN A 188 3.00 10.66 27.04
N THR A 189 1.75 11.04 26.82
CA THR A 189 0.80 10.26 25.97
C THR A 189 1.27 10.09 24.53
N GLY A 190 2.20 10.91 24.05
CA GLY A 190 2.86 10.79 22.74
C GLY A 190 4.13 9.95 22.75
N ASP A 191 4.49 9.30 23.86
CA ASP A 191 5.69 8.44 23.92
C ASP A 191 5.51 7.22 22.99
N SER A 192 6.55 6.94 22.20
CA SER A 192 6.55 5.82 21.27
C SER A 192 6.41 4.44 21.93
N ARG A 193 6.68 4.37 23.25
CA ARG A 193 6.57 3.17 24.09
C ARG A 193 5.15 2.87 24.51
N LEU A 194 4.22 3.81 24.34
CA LEU A 194 2.84 3.70 24.82
C LEU A 194 1.89 3.51 23.65
N GLY A 195 0.99 2.53 23.78
CA GLY A 195 -0.14 2.31 22.90
C GLY A 195 -1.43 2.10 23.69
N PHE A 196 -2.56 2.51 23.12
CA PHE A 196 -3.89 2.30 23.68
C PHE A 196 -4.73 1.50 22.70
N ASN A 197 -4.92 0.21 22.97
CA ASN A 197 -5.88 -0.60 22.23
C ASN A 197 -7.26 -0.38 22.88
N MET A 198 -8.15 0.28 22.14
CA MET A 198 -9.43 0.73 22.68
C MET A 198 -10.61 0.00 22.02
N GLU A 199 -11.47 -0.54 22.85
CA GLU A 199 -12.80 -1.01 22.47
C GLU A 199 -13.84 0.02 22.92
N ILE A 200 -14.51 0.65 21.96
CA ILE A 200 -15.42 1.76 22.20
C ILE A 200 -16.81 1.37 21.78
N VAL A 201 -17.76 1.44 22.69
CA VAL A 201 -19.17 1.22 22.41
C VAL A 201 -19.90 2.56 22.45
N VAL A 202 -20.64 2.87 21.41
CA VAL A 202 -21.31 4.17 21.22
C VAL A 202 -22.80 3.96 20.88
N PRO A 203 -23.67 4.96 21.08
CA PRO A 203 -25.04 4.89 20.58
C PRO A 203 -25.09 4.71 19.06
N LYS A 204 -26.03 3.92 18.56
CA LYS A 204 -26.13 3.55 17.13
C LYS A 204 -26.16 4.73 16.17
N LYS A 205 -26.81 5.84 16.53
CA LYS A 205 -26.94 7.04 15.68
C LYS A 205 -25.84 8.08 15.90
N SER A 206 -24.67 7.67 16.35
CA SER A 206 -23.54 8.57 16.57
C SER A 206 -22.94 9.10 15.27
N GLN A 207 -22.53 10.38 15.29
CA GLN A 207 -21.61 10.93 14.30
C GLN A 207 -20.18 10.66 14.78
N LEU A 208 -19.45 9.80 14.09
CA LEU A 208 -18.14 9.32 14.52
C LEU A 208 -17.00 9.98 13.74
N THR A 209 -16.02 10.49 14.47
CA THR A 209 -14.74 10.92 13.90
C THR A 209 -13.61 10.20 14.63
N VAL A 210 -12.80 9.43 13.90
CA VAL A 210 -11.62 8.74 14.46
C VAL A 210 -10.37 9.35 13.86
N ARG A 211 -9.42 9.74 14.71
CA ARG A 211 -8.09 10.20 14.31
C ARG A 211 -7.05 9.33 15.00
N ASN A 212 -6.32 8.56 14.23
CA ASN A 212 -5.29 7.66 14.73
C ASN A 212 -3.99 7.81 13.93
N GLU A 213 -2.86 7.89 14.59
CA GLU A 213 -1.58 7.98 13.88
C GLU A 213 -1.01 6.61 13.55
N LYS A 214 -1.22 5.61 14.43
CA LYS A 214 -0.67 4.27 14.22
C LYS A 214 -1.50 3.19 14.91
N GLY A 215 -1.98 2.24 14.16
CA GLY A 215 -2.81 1.11 14.58
C GLY A 215 -4.02 0.97 13.67
N ASP A 216 -4.70 -0.15 13.78
CA ASP A 216 -5.84 -0.47 12.96
C ASP A 216 -7.12 0.17 13.50
N VAL A 217 -8.03 0.52 12.59
CA VAL A 217 -9.31 1.10 12.94
C VAL A 217 -10.43 0.22 12.41
N VAL A 218 -11.24 -0.31 13.31
CA VAL A 218 -12.42 -1.12 12.98
C VAL A 218 -13.67 -0.39 13.42
N VAL A 219 -14.64 -0.21 12.52
CA VAL A 219 -15.92 0.44 12.83
C VAL A 219 -17.06 -0.46 12.36
N SER A 220 -18.03 -0.72 13.24
CA SER A 220 -19.19 -1.55 12.88
C SER A 220 -20.51 -1.00 13.40
N ASP A 221 -21.57 -1.25 12.62
CA ASP A 221 -22.97 -1.06 12.99
C ASP A 221 -23.38 0.40 13.30
N ILE A 222 -22.74 1.40 12.73
CA ILE A 222 -23.01 2.82 12.97
C ILE A 222 -24.11 3.32 12.00
N ALA A 223 -25.12 3.98 12.55
CA ALA A 223 -26.18 4.66 11.79
C ALA A 223 -26.01 6.19 11.85
N GLY A 224 -24.90 6.66 11.35
CA GLY A 224 -24.52 8.07 11.23
C GLY A 224 -23.26 8.22 10.39
N PRO A 225 -22.85 9.43 10.05
CA PRO A 225 -21.64 9.66 9.27
C PRO A 225 -20.39 9.23 10.03
N VAL A 226 -19.44 8.62 9.30
CA VAL A 226 -18.16 8.15 9.83
C VAL A 226 -17.02 8.86 9.09
N VAL A 227 -16.14 9.49 9.85
CA VAL A 227 -14.92 10.14 9.33
C VAL A 227 -13.72 9.50 9.99
N ILE A 228 -12.80 8.97 9.20
CA ILE A 228 -11.57 8.34 9.69
C ILE A 228 -10.37 9.06 9.08
N ASP A 229 -9.45 9.46 9.94
CA ASP A 229 -8.13 9.99 9.58
C ASP A 229 -7.11 9.03 10.25
N ASN A 230 -6.58 8.08 9.47
CA ASN A 230 -5.63 7.06 9.94
C ASN A 230 -4.32 7.16 9.16
N HIS A 231 -3.22 7.44 9.86
CA HIS A 231 -1.94 7.58 9.16
C HIS A 231 -1.29 6.24 8.82
N ASN A 232 -1.30 5.28 9.74
CA ASN A 232 -0.67 3.98 9.55
C ASN A 232 -1.49 2.89 10.23
N GLY A 233 -1.96 1.95 9.47
CA GLY A 233 -2.76 0.80 9.89
C GLY A 233 -3.96 0.61 8.99
N ASP A 234 -4.58 -0.53 9.10
CA ASP A 234 -5.71 -0.91 8.26
C ASP A 234 -7.01 -0.28 8.77
N VAL A 235 -7.94 -0.05 7.84
CA VAL A 235 -9.27 0.46 8.15
C VAL A 235 -10.32 -0.54 7.68
N ASP A 236 -11.14 -1.02 8.60
CA ASP A 236 -12.23 -1.96 8.32
C ASP A 236 -13.58 -1.37 8.79
N ILE A 237 -14.50 -1.11 7.85
CA ILE A 237 -15.82 -0.54 8.14
C ILE A 237 -16.90 -1.49 7.66
N ARG A 238 -17.85 -1.81 8.54
CA ARG A 238 -18.95 -2.73 8.21
C ARG A 238 -20.29 -2.20 8.68
N ASN A 239 -21.34 -2.50 7.89
CA ASN A 239 -22.73 -2.24 8.22
C ASN A 239 -22.99 -0.79 8.69
N THR A 240 -22.67 0.17 7.84
CA THR A 240 -22.81 1.60 8.14
C THR A 240 -23.99 2.22 7.40
N ILE A 241 -24.77 3.07 8.09
CA ILE A 241 -25.86 3.86 7.51
C ILE A 241 -25.48 5.34 7.63
N GLY A 242 -24.92 5.89 6.57
CA GLY A 242 -24.41 7.27 6.51
C GLY A 242 -23.19 7.34 5.60
N ASP A 243 -22.75 8.53 5.34
CA ASP A 243 -21.57 8.74 4.49
C ASP A 243 -20.31 8.38 5.24
N VAL A 244 -19.37 7.78 4.52
CA VAL A 244 -18.06 7.35 5.03
C VAL A 244 -16.96 8.16 4.34
N SER A 245 -16.11 8.80 5.13
CA SER A 245 -14.94 9.52 4.62
C SER A 245 -13.69 9.00 5.30
N ILE A 246 -12.72 8.53 4.51
CA ILE A 246 -11.46 7.96 4.99
C ILE A 246 -10.32 8.75 4.36
N ASP A 247 -9.40 9.22 5.19
CA ASP A 247 -8.11 9.78 4.78
C ASP A 247 -7.01 8.93 5.42
N MET A 248 -6.09 8.40 4.59
CA MET A 248 -5.03 7.53 5.08
C MET A 248 -3.72 7.71 4.32
N ARG A 249 -2.62 7.20 4.93
CA ARG A 249 -1.30 7.26 4.29
C ARG A 249 -0.67 5.90 4.06
N HIS A 250 -0.92 4.92 4.92
CA HIS A 250 -0.39 3.55 4.80
C HIS A 250 -1.36 2.57 5.45
N GLY A 251 -1.61 1.45 4.80
CA GLY A 251 -2.49 0.37 5.23
C GLY A 251 -3.49 0.02 4.15
N ASP A 252 -4.34 -0.95 4.43
CA ASP A 252 -5.39 -1.42 3.56
C ASP A 252 -6.77 -0.90 4.02
N VAL A 253 -7.69 -0.75 3.08
CA VAL A 253 -9.06 -0.30 3.38
C VAL A 253 -10.05 -1.39 2.98
N LYS A 254 -10.94 -1.73 3.90
CA LYS A 254 -12.10 -2.59 3.63
C LYS A 254 -13.37 -1.91 4.09
N VAL A 255 -14.32 -1.76 3.18
CA VAL A 255 -15.64 -1.20 3.48
C VAL A 255 -16.72 -2.13 2.94
N ALA A 256 -17.63 -2.56 3.80
CA ALA A 256 -18.69 -3.46 3.44
C ALA A 256 -20.06 -2.95 3.94
N ASP A 257 -21.12 -3.23 3.15
CA ASP A 257 -22.52 -3.00 3.52
C ASP A 257 -22.83 -1.56 3.97
N THR A 258 -22.44 -0.58 3.14
CA THR A 258 -22.63 0.84 3.44
C THR A 258 -23.87 1.41 2.75
N LYS A 259 -24.73 2.10 3.51
CA LYS A 259 -25.86 2.89 2.99
C LYS A 259 -25.53 4.36 3.01
N GLY A 260 -24.70 4.81 2.09
CA GLY A 260 -24.22 6.18 1.94
C GLY A 260 -23.14 6.26 0.88
N ASP A 261 -22.64 7.46 0.66
CA ASP A 261 -21.51 7.69 -0.23
C ASP A 261 -20.18 7.40 0.51
N ILE A 262 -19.22 6.81 -0.21
CA ILE A 262 -17.90 6.46 0.33
C ILE A 262 -16.85 7.32 -0.38
N LYS A 263 -16.08 8.06 0.42
CA LYS A 263 -14.94 8.83 -0.06
C LYS A 263 -13.67 8.34 0.61
N LEU A 264 -12.72 7.92 -0.20
CA LEU A 264 -11.39 7.51 0.23
C LEU A 264 -10.36 8.43 -0.39
N ALA A 265 -9.51 9.01 0.43
CA ALA A 265 -8.44 9.89 -0.01
C ALA A 265 -7.09 9.46 0.56
N GLY A 266 -6.00 9.79 -0.14
CA GLY A 266 -4.64 9.59 0.35
C GLY A 266 -3.82 8.53 -0.35
N LYS A 267 -3.12 7.69 0.42
CA LYS A 267 -2.22 6.64 -0.10
C LYS A 267 -2.36 5.38 0.74
N GLY A 268 -2.17 4.23 0.11
CA GLY A 268 -2.29 2.97 0.84
C GLY A 268 -1.94 1.74 0.01
N GLY A 269 -2.27 0.58 0.54
CA GLY A 269 -2.14 -0.71 -0.09
C GLY A 269 -3.39 -1.08 -0.90
N GLU A 270 -4.12 -2.09 -0.44
CA GLU A 270 -5.33 -2.59 -1.08
C GLU A 270 -6.59 -1.79 -0.66
N VAL A 271 -7.51 -1.62 -1.60
CA VAL A 271 -8.84 -1.07 -1.34
C VAL A 271 -9.90 -2.07 -1.75
N GLY A 272 -10.73 -2.50 -0.82
CA GLY A 272 -11.86 -3.38 -1.06
C GLY A 272 -13.17 -2.72 -0.62
N VAL A 273 -14.11 -2.52 -1.54
CA VAL A 273 -15.45 -1.97 -1.24
C VAL A 273 -16.52 -2.90 -1.77
N THR A 274 -17.35 -3.41 -0.88
CA THR A 274 -18.44 -4.30 -1.25
C THR A 274 -19.78 -3.75 -0.79
N THR A 275 -20.75 -3.75 -1.69
CA THR A 275 -22.15 -3.37 -1.41
C THR A 275 -22.30 -1.96 -0.85
N ALA A 276 -22.27 -0.96 -1.73
CA ALA A 276 -22.60 0.41 -1.36
C ALA A 276 -23.87 0.90 -2.09
N SER A 277 -24.82 1.49 -1.35
CA SER A 277 -26.01 2.12 -1.96
C SER A 277 -25.72 3.51 -2.53
N GLY A 278 -24.61 4.13 -2.15
CA GLY A 278 -24.11 5.39 -2.64
C GLY A 278 -23.07 5.23 -3.75
N SER A 279 -22.27 6.25 -3.92
CA SER A 279 -21.12 6.30 -4.81
C SER A 279 -19.82 5.98 -4.06
N LEU A 280 -18.84 5.43 -4.79
CA LEU A 280 -17.47 5.28 -4.32
C LEU A 280 -16.58 6.29 -5.03
N THR A 281 -15.89 7.13 -4.27
CA THR A 281 -14.83 8.02 -4.79
C THR A 281 -13.51 7.65 -4.14
N VAL A 282 -12.52 7.31 -4.95
CA VAL A 282 -11.15 7.03 -4.53
C VAL A 282 -10.24 8.07 -5.18
N ASP A 283 -9.60 8.90 -4.37
CA ASP A 283 -8.71 9.99 -4.80
C ASP A 283 -7.33 9.82 -4.15
N GLY A 284 -6.37 9.31 -4.92
CA GLY A 284 -5.03 9.10 -4.40
C GLY A 284 -4.25 7.97 -5.07
N GLU A 285 -3.16 7.58 -4.42
CA GLU A 285 -2.22 6.59 -4.92
C GLU A 285 -2.26 5.33 -4.04
N PHE A 286 -2.90 4.28 -4.55
CA PHE A 286 -2.96 2.97 -3.91
C PHE A 286 -2.11 1.99 -4.70
N TYR A 287 -1.23 1.24 -4.00
CA TYR A 287 -0.25 0.36 -4.63
C TYR A 287 -0.76 -1.07 -4.80
N GLY A 288 -1.75 -1.46 -4.00
CA GLY A 288 -2.46 -2.73 -4.11
C GLY A 288 -3.65 -2.65 -5.07
N PRO A 289 -4.36 -3.76 -5.26
CA PRO A 289 -5.56 -3.78 -6.08
C PRO A 289 -6.69 -2.97 -5.44
N ILE A 290 -7.44 -2.26 -6.30
CA ILE A 290 -8.68 -1.59 -5.93
C ILE A 290 -9.82 -2.44 -6.44
N ARG A 291 -10.61 -3.00 -5.52
CA ARG A 291 -11.79 -3.83 -5.83
C ARG A 291 -13.07 -3.14 -5.38
N ALA A 292 -14.03 -3.12 -6.28
CA ALA A 292 -15.34 -2.55 -5.98
C ALA A 292 -16.44 -3.47 -6.53
N ASP A 293 -17.37 -3.86 -5.66
CA ASP A 293 -18.48 -4.75 -5.99
C ASP A 293 -19.81 -4.09 -5.64
N LYS A 294 -20.75 -4.09 -6.56
CA LYS A 294 -22.15 -3.67 -6.34
C LYS A 294 -22.27 -2.26 -5.77
N ILE A 295 -21.75 -1.27 -6.50
CA ILE A 295 -21.81 0.15 -6.15
C ILE A 295 -22.97 0.82 -6.90
N ALA A 296 -24.05 1.15 -6.20
CA ALA A 296 -25.31 1.53 -6.85
C ALA A 296 -25.24 2.84 -7.64
N LYS A 297 -24.50 3.85 -7.16
CA LYS A 297 -24.36 5.17 -7.82
C LYS A 297 -23.05 5.34 -8.59
N GLY A 298 -22.27 4.26 -8.68
CA GLY A 298 -21.05 4.24 -9.48
C GLY A 298 -19.75 4.51 -8.74
N VAL A 299 -18.66 4.45 -9.51
CA VAL A 299 -17.30 4.53 -9.01
C VAL A 299 -16.56 5.65 -9.73
N ARG A 300 -15.84 6.45 -8.97
CA ARG A 300 -14.87 7.40 -9.48
C ARG A 300 -13.51 7.12 -8.85
N TYR A 301 -12.51 6.88 -9.70
CA TYR A 301 -11.12 6.72 -9.28
C TYR A 301 -10.25 7.77 -9.95
N ILE A 302 -9.46 8.48 -9.17
CA ILE A 302 -8.56 9.54 -9.62
C ILE A 302 -7.17 9.27 -9.05
N SER A 303 -6.20 9.15 -9.93
CA SER A 303 -4.78 9.08 -9.58
C SER A 303 -3.95 9.85 -10.59
N GLN A 304 -2.63 9.91 -10.40
CA GLN A 304 -1.73 10.54 -11.38
C GLN A 304 -1.72 9.82 -12.75
N ARG A 305 -2.09 8.56 -12.80
CA ARG A 305 -2.00 7.70 -13.99
C ARG A 305 -3.33 7.36 -14.63
N SER A 306 -4.41 7.42 -13.85
CA SER A 306 -5.72 6.97 -14.30
C SER A 306 -6.83 7.88 -13.78
N ASP A 307 -7.80 8.15 -14.61
CA ASP A 307 -9.07 8.80 -14.31
C ASP A 307 -10.20 7.91 -14.82
N LEU A 308 -10.90 7.24 -13.91
CA LEU A 308 -12.00 6.33 -14.18
C LEU A 308 -13.29 6.86 -13.60
N THR A 309 -14.33 6.87 -14.38
CA THR A 309 -15.70 7.17 -13.93
C THR A 309 -16.66 6.12 -14.47
N LEU A 310 -17.34 5.44 -13.57
CA LEU A 310 -18.49 4.59 -13.83
C LEU A 310 -19.70 5.22 -13.19
N THR A 311 -20.80 5.42 -13.92
CA THR A 311 -22.01 6.02 -13.32
C THR A 311 -22.86 5.00 -12.58
N GLN A 312 -22.64 3.71 -12.78
CA GLN A 312 -23.26 2.62 -12.05
C GLN A 312 -22.42 1.34 -12.22
N LEU A 313 -22.28 0.57 -11.17
CA LEU A 313 -21.58 -0.71 -11.16
C LEU A 313 -22.44 -1.74 -10.42
N SER A 314 -23.02 -2.67 -11.17
CA SER A 314 -23.82 -3.77 -10.60
C SER A 314 -22.98 -5.03 -10.37
N GLY A 315 -21.91 -5.20 -11.12
CA GLY A 315 -20.97 -6.29 -11.03
C GLY A 315 -19.72 -5.94 -10.26
N HIS A 316 -18.59 -6.22 -10.88
CA HIS A 316 -17.26 -6.16 -10.29
C HIS A 316 -16.36 -5.17 -11.04
N LEU A 317 -15.49 -4.49 -10.29
CA LEU A 317 -14.36 -3.73 -10.79
C LEU A 317 -13.12 -4.15 -10.03
N GLU A 318 -12.08 -4.53 -10.76
CA GLU A 318 -10.74 -4.71 -10.21
C GLU A 318 -9.72 -3.88 -11.01
N LEU A 319 -9.03 -2.98 -10.32
CA LEU A 319 -7.90 -2.23 -10.84
C LEU A 319 -6.66 -2.70 -10.11
N SER A 320 -5.74 -3.34 -10.82
CA SER A 320 -4.48 -3.82 -10.29
C SER A 320 -3.28 -3.22 -11.04
N SER A 321 -2.07 -3.63 -10.74
CA SER A 321 -0.87 -3.10 -11.41
C SER A 321 -0.83 -3.51 -12.89
N GLY A 322 -1.36 -2.64 -13.76
CA GLY A 322 -1.35 -2.84 -15.22
C GLY A 322 -2.61 -3.48 -15.79
N ASN A 323 -3.58 -3.93 -14.99
CA ASN A 323 -4.85 -4.50 -15.42
C ASN A 323 -6.05 -3.76 -14.84
N LEU A 324 -7.03 -3.50 -15.67
CA LEU A 324 -8.36 -3.02 -15.28
C LEU A 324 -9.41 -4.00 -15.81
N GLU A 325 -10.14 -4.62 -14.91
CA GLU A 325 -11.27 -5.49 -15.24
C GLU A 325 -12.58 -4.86 -14.74
N ILE A 326 -13.59 -4.82 -15.60
CA ILE A 326 -14.91 -4.30 -15.26
C ILE A 326 -15.96 -5.27 -15.82
N THR A 327 -16.85 -5.74 -14.97
CA THR A 327 -17.98 -6.54 -15.36
C THR A 327 -19.29 -5.90 -14.91
N ASP A 328 -20.35 -6.02 -15.73
CA ASP A 328 -21.71 -5.55 -15.44
C ASP A 328 -21.80 -4.09 -14.93
N ALA A 329 -21.36 -3.17 -15.78
CA ALA A 329 -21.49 -1.73 -15.59
C ALA A 329 -22.68 -1.17 -16.40
N PRO A 330 -23.91 -1.14 -15.86
CA PRO A 330 -25.09 -0.69 -16.63
C PRO A 330 -25.11 0.80 -16.95
N GLY A 331 -24.24 1.57 -16.33
CA GLY A 331 -24.08 3.00 -16.56
C GLY A 331 -23.03 3.34 -17.62
N ASN A 332 -22.67 4.63 -17.68
CA ASN A 332 -21.63 5.11 -18.57
C ASN A 332 -20.23 4.79 -18.00
N LEU A 333 -19.32 4.46 -18.89
CA LEU A 333 -17.90 4.29 -18.60
C LEU A 333 -17.10 5.42 -19.26
N GLN A 334 -16.30 6.12 -18.47
CA GLN A 334 -15.26 7.01 -18.96
C GLN A 334 -13.94 6.62 -18.30
N LEU A 335 -12.95 6.27 -19.12
CA LEU A 335 -11.62 5.87 -18.67
C LEU A 335 -10.56 6.64 -19.43
N ARG A 336 -9.62 7.22 -18.71
CA ARG A 336 -8.35 7.70 -19.25
C ARG A 336 -7.22 7.07 -18.47
N THR A 337 -6.34 6.38 -19.18
CA THR A 337 -5.21 5.69 -18.55
C THR A 337 -4.01 5.62 -19.49
N ASN A 338 -2.84 5.20 -18.97
CA ASN A 338 -1.60 5.24 -19.75
C ASN A 338 -1.04 3.87 -20.10
N ARG A 339 -1.14 2.87 -19.22
CA ARG A 339 -0.47 1.56 -19.36
C ARG A 339 -1.27 0.48 -18.67
N TYR A 340 -2.49 0.28 -19.13
CA TYR A 340 -3.35 -0.77 -18.59
C TYR A 340 -3.82 -1.67 -19.73
N ASP A 341 -3.84 -2.97 -19.45
CA ASP A 341 -4.70 -3.86 -20.20
C ASP A 341 -6.11 -3.70 -19.61
N VAL A 342 -7.04 -3.35 -20.47
CA VAL A 342 -8.41 -2.98 -20.12
C VAL A 342 -9.33 -4.05 -20.62
N ASP A 343 -9.99 -4.77 -19.73
CA ASP A 343 -10.99 -5.79 -20.05
C ASP A 343 -12.35 -5.35 -19.47
N VAL A 344 -13.31 -5.13 -20.35
CA VAL A 344 -14.61 -4.63 -19.99
C VAL A 344 -15.70 -5.50 -20.59
N GLU A 345 -16.53 -6.05 -19.72
CA GLU A 345 -17.69 -6.84 -20.13
C GLU A 345 -18.99 -6.17 -19.69
N ASN A 346 -19.93 -6.05 -20.63
CA ASN A 346 -21.30 -5.59 -20.40
C ASN A 346 -21.41 -4.15 -19.84
N VAL A 347 -21.09 -3.17 -20.67
CA VAL A 347 -21.39 -1.75 -20.41
C VAL A 347 -22.77 -1.41 -20.96
N GLY A 348 -23.65 -0.86 -20.14
CA GLY A 348 -25.03 -0.55 -20.51
C GLY A 348 -25.21 0.84 -21.13
N GLY A 349 -24.31 1.78 -20.86
CA GLY A 349 -24.32 3.14 -21.34
C GLY A 349 -23.18 3.46 -22.32
N LYS A 350 -22.88 4.74 -22.46
CA LYS A 350 -21.78 5.21 -23.30
C LYS A 350 -20.43 4.75 -22.77
N ALA A 351 -19.60 4.14 -23.62
CA ALA A 351 -18.24 3.75 -23.30
C ALA A 351 -17.23 4.69 -23.99
N LYS A 352 -16.45 5.42 -23.20
CA LYS A 352 -15.33 6.23 -23.69
C LYS A 352 -14.04 5.80 -23.01
N ILE A 353 -13.09 5.26 -23.80
CA ILE A 353 -11.81 4.76 -23.31
C ILE A 353 -10.67 5.43 -24.07
N GLU A 354 -9.79 6.08 -23.32
CA GLU A 354 -8.54 6.64 -23.80
C GLU A 354 -7.39 5.93 -23.09
N ASN A 355 -6.69 5.06 -23.77
CA ASN A 355 -5.49 4.37 -23.28
C ASN A 355 -4.30 4.73 -24.16
N ARG A 356 -3.10 4.62 -23.62
CA ARG A 356 -1.88 4.88 -24.38
C ARG A 356 -1.16 3.60 -24.79
N ASP A 357 -0.98 2.67 -23.88
CA ASP A 357 -0.23 1.44 -24.09
C ASP A 357 -0.99 0.27 -23.44
N GLY A 358 -1.04 -0.89 -24.10
CA GLY A 358 -1.72 -2.10 -23.64
C GLY A 358 -2.88 -2.51 -24.53
N THR A 359 -3.59 -3.55 -24.14
CA THR A 359 -4.74 -4.08 -24.86
C THR A 359 -6.03 -3.46 -24.32
N VAL A 360 -6.96 -3.12 -25.18
CA VAL A 360 -8.32 -2.71 -24.82
C VAL A 360 -9.31 -3.71 -25.39
N GLU A 361 -9.95 -4.48 -24.52
CA GLU A 361 -10.95 -5.46 -24.89
C GLU A 361 -12.31 -5.08 -24.33
N LEU A 362 -13.31 -4.94 -25.21
CA LEU A 362 -14.70 -4.74 -24.82
C LEU A 362 -15.56 -5.88 -25.34
N ARG A 363 -16.34 -6.48 -24.47
CA ARG A 363 -17.28 -7.55 -24.79
C ARG A 363 -18.70 -7.16 -24.44
N PHE A 364 -19.61 -7.30 -25.40
CA PHE A 364 -21.02 -7.04 -25.23
C PHE A 364 -21.81 -8.34 -25.44
N PRO A 365 -22.47 -8.87 -24.39
CA PRO A 365 -23.35 -10.03 -24.51
C PRO A 365 -24.68 -9.69 -25.21
N SER A 366 -25.07 -8.41 -25.20
CA SER A 366 -26.25 -7.87 -25.87
C SER A 366 -25.88 -6.68 -26.76
N PRO A 367 -26.64 -6.35 -27.80
CA PRO A 367 -26.33 -5.21 -28.67
C PRO A 367 -26.19 -3.92 -27.86
N PRO A 368 -25.10 -3.16 -28.06
CA PRO A 368 -24.88 -1.90 -27.35
C PRO A 368 -25.98 -0.90 -27.68
N LYS A 369 -26.40 -0.12 -26.68
CA LYS A 369 -27.49 0.87 -26.80
C LYS A 369 -26.98 2.27 -27.05
N ASP A 370 -25.76 2.54 -26.62
CA ASP A 370 -25.11 3.87 -26.65
C ASP A 370 -23.75 3.82 -27.33
N ASP A 371 -23.19 4.99 -27.62
CA ASP A 371 -21.97 5.15 -28.39
C ASP A 371 -20.73 4.55 -27.71
N ILE A 372 -19.84 4.00 -28.50
CA ILE A 372 -18.55 3.44 -28.11
C ILE A 372 -17.44 4.25 -28.77
N ASP A 373 -16.54 4.82 -27.97
CA ASP A 373 -15.39 5.60 -28.42
C ASP A 373 -14.12 5.09 -27.74
N ILE A 374 -13.26 4.43 -28.50
CA ILE A 374 -12.02 3.84 -27.99
C ILE A 374 -10.84 4.44 -28.75
N THR A 375 -9.93 5.03 -28.00
CA THR A 375 -8.63 5.47 -28.51
C THR A 375 -7.53 4.77 -27.73
N ASN A 376 -6.69 3.98 -28.42
CA ASN A 376 -5.52 3.33 -27.83
C ASN A 376 -4.30 3.64 -28.70
N ALA A 377 -3.36 4.42 -28.19
CA ALA A 377 -2.24 4.87 -29.03
C ALA A 377 -1.35 3.71 -29.47
N ASN A 378 -1.01 2.77 -28.56
CA ASN A 378 -0.17 1.63 -28.87
C ASN A 378 -0.80 0.36 -28.26
N GLY A 379 -1.20 -0.56 -29.11
CA GLY A 379 -1.74 -1.83 -28.69
C GLY A 379 -3.04 -2.21 -29.38
N VAL A 380 -3.54 -3.37 -29.04
CA VAL A 380 -4.71 -3.98 -29.70
C VAL A 380 -6.00 -3.37 -29.16
N ILE A 381 -6.95 -3.13 -30.05
CA ILE A 381 -8.36 -2.89 -29.69
C ILE A 381 -9.16 -4.10 -30.15
N SER A 382 -9.82 -4.77 -29.24
CA SER A 382 -10.72 -5.90 -29.52
C SER A 382 -12.13 -5.53 -29.08
N LEU A 383 -13.07 -5.52 -30.03
CA LEU A 383 -14.47 -5.23 -29.76
C LEU A 383 -15.33 -6.42 -30.18
N SER A 384 -16.00 -7.05 -29.22
CA SER A 384 -16.87 -8.20 -29.46
C SER A 384 -18.33 -7.81 -29.30
N LEU A 385 -19.11 -8.00 -30.36
CA LEU A 385 -20.52 -7.62 -30.46
C LEU A 385 -21.38 -8.79 -30.92
N PRO A 386 -22.64 -8.91 -30.47
CA PRO A 386 -23.59 -9.87 -31.02
C PRO A 386 -23.81 -9.67 -32.50
N ALA A 387 -24.02 -10.77 -33.22
CA ALA A 387 -24.31 -10.74 -34.65
C ALA A 387 -25.58 -9.94 -35.00
N SER A 388 -26.51 -9.81 -34.04
CA SER A 388 -27.75 -9.02 -34.17
C SER A 388 -27.57 -7.52 -33.94
N SER A 389 -26.35 -7.05 -33.67
CA SER A 389 -26.09 -5.62 -33.45
C SER A 389 -26.30 -4.80 -34.71
N SER A 390 -26.73 -3.54 -34.51
CA SER A 390 -26.81 -2.54 -35.59
C SER A 390 -25.95 -1.37 -35.22
N PHE A 391 -24.95 -1.03 -36.02
CA PHE A 391 -24.00 0.03 -35.73
C PHE A 391 -23.50 0.78 -36.97
N GLU A 392 -23.03 1.99 -36.73
CA GLU A 392 -22.22 2.78 -37.64
C GLU A 392 -20.82 2.89 -37.13
N ILE A 393 -19.83 2.36 -37.86
CA ILE A 393 -18.45 2.30 -37.40
C ILE A 393 -17.54 3.23 -38.20
N THR A 394 -16.60 3.82 -37.46
CA THR A 394 -15.41 4.47 -38.03
C THR A 394 -14.21 3.94 -37.23
N ALA A 395 -13.37 3.15 -37.92
CA ALA A 395 -12.15 2.62 -37.31
C ALA A 395 -10.93 3.08 -38.09
N ASP A 396 -10.02 3.76 -37.46
CA ASP A 396 -8.80 4.32 -37.99
C ASP A 396 -7.58 3.64 -37.39
N CYS A 397 -6.68 3.17 -38.23
CA CYS A 397 -5.51 2.40 -37.83
C CYS A 397 -4.31 2.85 -38.65
N HIS A 398 -3.27 3.38 -37.99
CA HIS A 398 -2.01 3.77 -38.62
C HIS A 398 -0.95 2.69 -38.35
N SER A 399 -0.28 2.19 -39.40
CA SER A 399 0.72 1.10 -39.32
C SER A 399 0.20 -0.19 -38.68
N CYS A 400 -1.02 -0.59 -38.98
CA CYS A 400 -1.66 -1.74 -38.37
C CYS A 400 -2.76 -2.32 -39.28
N ASP A 401 -3.37 -3.43 -38.85
CA ASP A 401 -4.47 -4.06 -39.60
C ASP A 401 -5.81 -3.95 -38.87
N ILE A 402 -6.89 -3.92 -39.64
CA ILE A 402 -8.27 -3.98 -39.16
C ILE A 402 -8.87 -5.29 -39.61
N ASP A 403 -9.20 -6.16 -38.66
CA ASP A 403 -9.85 -7.44 -38.92
C ASP A 403 -11.30 -7.41 -38.42
N SER A 404 -12.24 -7.88 -39.22
CA SER A 404 -13.66 -7.82 -38.92
C SER A 404 -14.39 -9.08 -39.36
N ASP A 405 -15.11 -9.70 -38.41
CA ASP A 405 -16.05 -10.80 -38.68
C ASP A 405 -17.36 -10.29 -39.32
N PHE A 406 -17.60 -8.97 -39.23
CA PHE A 406 -18.79 -8.37 -39.80
C PHE A 406 -18.55 -8.05 -41.28
N SER A 407 -19.44 -8.53 -42.12
CA SER A 407 -19.43 -8.30 -43.56
C SER A 407 -20.86 -7.96 -44.03
N GLY A 408 -20.99 -7.13 -45.01
CA GLY A 408 -22.28 -6.68 -45.58
C GLY A 408 -22.70 -5.30 -45.11
N GLY A 409 -23.90 -4.86 -45.43
CA GLY A 409 -24.33 -3.47 -45.24
C GLY A 409 -23.54 -2.52 -46.14
N THR A 410 -23.11 -1.38 -45.60
CA THR A 410 -22.27 -0.41 -46.32
C THR A 410 -20.81 -0.41 -45.78
N LEU A 411 -20.41 -1.47 -45.07
CA LEU A 411 -19.05 -1.58 -44.56
C LEU A 411 -18.02 -1.61 -45.68
N SER A 412 -17.07 -0.70 -45.64
CA SER A 412 -15.99 -0.56 -46.57
C SER A 412 -14.66 -0.42 -45.87
N LYS A 413 -13.73 -1.32 -46.19
CA LYS A 413 -12.33 -1.24 -45.74
C LYS A 413 -11.51 -0.58 -46.84
N THR A 414 -10.81 0.48 -46.50
CA THR A 414 -9.94 1.21 -47.41
C THR A 414 -8.54 1.24 -46.85
N SER A 415 -7.54 0.94 -47.69
CA SER A 415 -6.13 1.11 -47.36
C SER A 415 -5.59 2.29 -48.13
N SER A 416 -5.02 3.27 -47.43
CA SER A 416 -4.40 4.45 -48.08
C SER A 416 -2.90 4.40 -47.89
N GLY A 417 -2.17 4.21 -48.97
CA GLY A 417 -0.72 4.06 -48.93
C GLY A 417 -0.28 2.70 -48.35
N SER A 418 0.92 2.65 -47.79
CA SER A 418 1.50 1.41 -47.25
C SER A 418 1.14 1.10 -45.79
N SER A 419 0.46 1.99 -45.09
CA SER A 419 0.35 1.88 -43.64
C SER A 419 -0.99 2.27 -43.03
N ASP A 420 -1.86 3.02 -43.72
CA ASP A 420 -3.12 3.50 -43.13
C ASP A 420 -4.29 2.63 -43.58
N ASN A 421 -4.95 2.01 -42.60
CA ASN A 421 -6.16 1.25 -42.79
C ASN A 421 -7.36 1.95 -42.15
N HIS A 422 -8.45 1.98 -42.86
CA HIS A 422 -9.69 2.63 -42.47
C HIS A 422 -10.87 1.70 -42.75
N LEU A 423 -11.75 1.51 -41.76
CA LEU A 423 -13.01 0.78 -41.88
C LEU A 423 -14.15 1.72 -41.52
N GLN A 424 -15.08 1.96 -42.47
CA GLN A 424 -16.25 2.78 -42.20
C GLN A 424 -17.52 2.17 -42.82
N GLY A 425 -18.66 2.52 -42.25
CA GLY A 425 -19.95 2.13 -42.79
C GLY A 425 -20.96 1.72 -41.74
N LYS A 426 -22.08 1.15 -42.21
CA LYS A 426 -23.18 0.69 -41.34
C LYS A 426 -23.37 -0.80 -41.50
N TYR A 427 -23.65 -1.46 -40.39
CA TYR A 427 -24.05 -2.85 -40.30
C TYR A 427 -25.40 -2.97 -39.56
N GLY A 428 -26.26 -3.85 -40.06
CA GLY A 428 -27.60 -4.07 -39.51
C GLY A 428 -28.64 -3.07 -40.00
N THR A 429 -29.90 -3.28 -39.64
CA THR A 429 -31.06 -2.50 -40.09
C THR A 429 -31.77 -1.74 -38.98
N GLY A 430 -31.37 -1.92 -37.72
CA GLY A 430 -31.95 -1.27 -36.55
C GLY A 430 -31.40 0.13 -36.28
N ARG A 431 -31.71 0.67 -35.10
CA ARG A 431 -31.09 1.90 -34.62
C ARG A 431 -29.57 1.66 -34.49
N ALA A 432 -28.81 2.43 -35.25
CA ALA A 432 -27.36 2.28 -35.28
C ALA A 432 -26.71 2.98 -34.08
N THR A 433 -25.91 2.26 -33.33
CA THR A 433 -24.99 2.80 -32.32
C THR A 433 -23.73 3.29 -33.01
N LYS A 434 -23.21 4.45 -32.65
CA LYS A 434 -21.97 4.96 -33.22
C LYS A 434 -20.76 4.34 -32.51
N ILE A 435 -19.86 3.75 -33.33
CA ILE A 435 -18.62 3.15 -32.84
C ILE A 435 -17.44 3.85 -33.48
N THR A 436 -16.56 4.38 -32.64
CA THR A 436 -15.31 5.02 -33.09
C THR A 436 -14.14 4.29 -32.48
N LEU A 437 -13.24 3.72 -33.29
CA LEU A 437 -12.05 3.02 -32.84
C LEU A 437 -10.81 3.66 -33.46
N LYS A 438 -9.81 3.99 -32.64
CA LYS A 438 -8.57 4.62 -33.12
C LYS A 438 -7.35 4.01 -32.47
N THR A 439 -6.38 3.61 -33.32
CA THR A 439 -5.05 3.22 -32.84
C THR A 439 -3.96 3.71 -33.78
N SER A 440 -2.77 3.97 -33.28
CA SER A 440 -1.62 4.34 -34.13
C SER A 440 -0.72 3.13 -34.39
N TYR A 441 -0.49 2.29 -33.38
CA TYR A 441 0.36 1.10 -33.47
C TYR A 441 -0.33 -0.06 -32.76
N GLY A 442 -0.89 -0.99 -33.53
CA GLY A 442 -1.60 -2.15 -33.03
C GLY A 442 -2.78 -2.50 -33.93
N ASN A 443 -3.40 -3.64 -33.72
CA ASN A 443 -4.48 -4.12 -34.53
C ASN A 443 -5.85 -3.76 -33.97
N ILE A 444 -6.83 -3.56 -34.82
CA ILE A 444 -8.24 -3.46 -34.46
C ILE A 444 -8.94 -4.75 -34.87
N SER A 445 -9.55 -5.43 -33.90
CA SER A 445 -10.33 -6.64 -34.12
C SER A 445 -11.79 -6.42 -33.78
N LEU A 446 -12.68 -6.61 -34.73
CA LEU A 446 -14.12 -6.55 -34.55
C LEU A 446 -14.71 -7.96 -34.69
N ARG A 447 -15.10 -8.55 -33.55
CA ARG A 447 -15.52 -9.96 -33.47
C ARG A 447 -17.02 -10.11 -33.26
N LYS A 448 -17.57 -11.20 -33.78
CA LYS A 448 -18.95 -11.63 -33.45
C LYS A 448 -18.96 -12.46 -32.21
N THR A 449 -19.72 -12.03 -31.18
CA THR A 449 -20.00 -12.88 -30.05
C THR A 449 -20.99 -13.97 -30.48
N SER A 450 -20.58 -15.23 -30.36
CA SER A 450 -21.49 -16.38 -30.57
C SER A 450 -22.37 -16.47 -29.33
N GLY A 451 -23.68 -16.47 -29.53
CA GLY A 451 -24.69 -16.44 -28.44
C GLY A 451 -24.79 -17.71 -27.55
N ASP A 452 -23.81 -18.60 -27.60
CA ASP A 452 -23.73 -19.80 -26.77
C ASP A 452 -22.26 -20.10 -26.47
N SER A 453 -21.78 -19.57 -25.38
CA SER A 453 -20.84 -20.24 -24.48
C SER A 453 -20.34 -19.21 -23.44
N VAL A 454 -20.90 -19.29 -22.25
CA VAL A 454 -20.17 -18.91 -21.05
C VAL A 454 -19.00 -19.89 -20.97
N GLN A 455 -17.88 -19.55 -21.59
CA GLN A 455 -16.64 -20.27 -21.34
C GLN A 455 -16.22 -19.87 -19.92
N PRO A 456 -16.09 -20.82 -19.01
CA PRO A 456 -15.65 -20.51 -17.67
C PRO A 456 -14.29 -19.80 -17.75
N PRO A 457 -14.00 -18.85 -16.88
CA PRO A 457 -12.75 -18.10 -16.89
C PRO A 457 -11.58 -19.08 -16.95
N MET A 458 -10.68 -18.85 -17.87
CA MET A 458 -9.46 -19.64 -18.01
C MET A 458 -8.71 -19.57 -16.66
N PRO A 459 -8.36 -20.71 -16.05
CA PRO A 459 -7.65 -20.68 -14.79
C PRO A 459 -6.38 -19.84 -14.97
N PRO A 460 -6.00 -19.04 -13.97
CA PRO A 460 -4.81 -18.20 -14.03
C PRO A 460 -3.62 -19.04 -14.47
N HIS A 461 -2.84 -18.53 -15.41
CA HIS A 461 -1.62 -19.20 -15.88
C HIS A 461 -0.79 -19.58 -14.66
N ALA A 462 -0.54 -20.87 -14.50
CA ALA A 462 0.37 -21.35 -13.49
C ALA A 462 1.72 -20.62 -13.66
N PRO A 463 2.33 -20.14 -12.57
CA PRO A 463 3.64 -19.53 -12.66
C PRO A 463 4.60 -20.47 -13.39
N ASN A 464 5.31 -19.93 -14.36
CA ASN A 464 6.28 -20.67 -15.14
C ASN A 464 7.16 -21.52 -14.23
N ALA A 465 7.13 -22.83 -14.42
CA ALA A 465 8.00 -23.74 -13.71
C ALA A 465 9.46 -23.26 -13.87
N PRO A 466 10.26 -23.25 -12.81
CA PRO A 466 11.67 -22.87 -12.92
C PRO A 466 12.34 -23.75 -13.96
N HIS A 467 13.06 -23.12 -14.89
CA HIS A 467 13.84 -23.83 -15.89
C HIS A 467 14.74 -24.85 -15.20
N PRO A 468 14.74 -26.12 -15.64
CA PRO A 468 15.69 -27.09 -15.12
C PRO A 468 17.11 -26.58 -15.39
N ASN A 469 17.94 -26.58 -14.34
CA ASN A 469 19.36 -26.27 -14.46
C ASN A 469 19.97 -27.13 -15.57
N PRO A 470 20.80 -26.59 -16.45
CA PRO A 470 21.50 -27.39 -17.44
C PRO A 470 22.38 -28.43 -16.69
N HIS A 471 22.19 -29.70 -17.02
CA HIS A 471 23.04 -30.78 -16.55
C HIS A 471 24.52 -30.46 -16.88
N PRO A 472 25.47 -30.69 -15.97
CA PRO A 472 26.87 -30.60 -16.31
C PRO A 472 27.18 -31.59 -17.45
N ALA A 473 27.95 -31.11 -18.42
CA ALA A 473 28.38 -31.90 -19.55
C ALA A 473 29.15 -33.14 -19.04
N PRO A 474 29.00 -34.33 -19.70
CA PRO A 474 29.75 -35.50 -19.32
C PRO A 474 31.24 -35.27 -19.59
N ASP A 475 32.07 -35.63 -18.61
CA ASP A 475 33.54 -35.64 -18.72
C ASP A 475 33.99 -36.52 -19.93
N ILE A 476 34.63 -35.87 -20.88
CA ILE A 476 35.29 -36.55 -21.98
C ILE A 476 36.66 -37.02 -21.45
N PRO A 477 36.98 -38.33 -21.43
CA PRO A 477 38.29 -38.79 -21.04
C PRO A 477 39.34 -38.33 -22.07
N ALA A 478 40.49 -37.88 -21.53
CA ALA A 478 41.63 -37.48 -22.34
C ALA A 478 42.18 -38.67 -23.17
N PRO A 479 42.66 -38.44 -24.40
CA PRO A 479 43.29 -39.48 -25.20
C PRO A 479 44.64 -39.90 -24.58
N GLU A 480 44.82 -41.23 -24.41
CA GLU A 480 46.12 -41.80 -24.05
C GLU A 480 47.10 -41.60 -25.20
N GLU A 481 48.24 -40.96 -24.90
CA GLU A 481 49.41 -40.93 -25.79
C GLU A 481 50.09 -42.32 -25.77
N ASN A 482 50.23 -42.90 -26.94
CA ASN A 482 51.23 -43.93 -27.30
C ASN A 482 52.37 -43.27 -28.03
#